data_20839679cab825bc6fe8d91ee1fff13e
#
_entry.id   20839679cab825bc6fe8d91ee1fff13e
#
_cell.length_a   1.000
_cell.length_b   1.000
_cell.length_c   1.000
_cell.angle_alpha   90.00
_cell.angle_beta   90.00
_cell.angle_gamma   90.00
#
_symmetry.space_group_name_H-M   'P 1'
#
loop_
_entity.id
_entity.type
_entity.pdbx_description
1 polymer ?
#
loop_
_entity_poly.entity_id
_entity_poly.type
_entity_poly.pdbx_seq_one_letter_code
_entity_poly.pdbx_strand_id
1 'polypeptide(L)'
;MPLTFLDSNILIYSASADACKAATSRDLILQGGVISVQVLNETANVARNRMRLAWGEVEDLLLHARALLKVEPITIETHSRGLALMRRHRMATYDSMIVAAALIAGCDTLYSEDMHGGLVVDGSLTIVNPFV
;
A
#
# COMPACT_ATOMS: atom_id res chain seq x y z
N MET A 1 -14.10 3.60 -14.01
CA MET A 1 -13.36 4.26 -12.90
C MET A 1 -12.08 3.50 -12.61
N PRO A 2 -10.92 4.14 -12.67
CA PRO A 2 -9.68 3.46 -12.29
C PRO A 2 -9.70 3.13 -10.80
N LEU A 3 -9.26 1.91 -10.47
CA LEU A 3 -9.06 1.48 -9.09
C LEU A 3 -7.58 1.61 -8.74
N THR A 4 -7.30 2.28 -7.64
CA THR A 4 -5.94 2.46 -7.15
C THR A 4 -5.70 1.65 -5.89
N PHE A 5 -4.48 1.18 -5.74
CA PHE A 5 -4.00 0.50 -4.55
C PHE A 5 -2.90 1.33 -3.90
N LEU A 6 -2.91 1.44 -2.58
CA LEU A 6 -1.93 2.23 -1.83
C LEU A 6 -1.02 1.31 -1.01
N ASP A 7 0.29 1.45 -1.20
CA ASP A 7 1.27 0.76 -0.37
C ASP A 7 1.36 1.41 1.03
N SER A 8 1.97 0.73 1.97
CA SER A 8 2.08 1.17 3.36
C SER A 8 2.77 2.53 3.50
N ASN A 9 3.77 2.84 2.67
CA ASN A 9 4.45 4.14 2.74
C ASN A 9 3.50 5.33 2.52
N ILE A 10 2.43 5.16 1.74
CA ILE A 10 1.42 6.21 1.56
C ILE A 10 0.73 6.51 2.90
N LEU A 11 0.31 5.47 3.62
CA LEU A 11 -0.32 5.65 4.94
C LEU A 11 0.66 6.24 5.95
N ILE A 12 1.89 5.78 5.94
CA ILE A 12 2.95 6.24 6.85
C ILE A 12 3.26 7.72 6.62
N TYR A 13 3.44 8.14 5.37
CA TYR A 13 3.72 9.55 5.07
C TYR A 13 2.58 10.49 5.42
N SER A 14 1.34 10.01 5.43
CA SER A 14 0.19 10.84 5.82
C SER A 14 0.30 11.35 7.27
N ALA A 15 1.03 10.62 8.11
CA ALA A 15 1.27 10.97 9.52
C ALA A 15 2.71 11.48 9.76
N SER A 16 3.50 11.73 8.72
CA SER A 16 4.90 12.11 8.85
C SER A 16 5.07 13.63 9.02
N ALA A 17 6.29 14.02 9.45
CA ALA A 17 6.68 15.42 9.55
C ALA A 17 7.05 16.05 8.19
N ASP A 18 7.21 15.25 7.14
CA ASP A 18 7.47 15.74 5.78
C ASP A 18 6.15 16.30 5.21
N ALA A 19 6.02 17.62 5.22
CA ALA A 19 4.77 18.29 4.85
C ALA A 19 4.36 18.01 3.40
N CYS A 20 5.31 17.95 2.46
CA CYS A 20 5.01 17.70 1.04
C CYS A 20 4.50 16.27 0.83
N LYS A 21 5.19 15.29 1.40
CA LYS A 21 4.78 13.89 1.29
C LYS A 21 3.47 13.61 2.03
N ALA A 22 3.29 14.24 3.19
CA ALA A 22 2.05 14.12 3.95
C ALA A 22 0.85 14.66 3.15
N ALA A 23 0.99 15.81 2.51
CA ALA A 23 -0.08 16.40 1.70
C ALA A 23 -0.44 15.50 0.51
N THR A 24 0.55 15.03 -0.23
CA THR A 24 0.34 14.10 -1.37
C THR A 24 -0.35 12.82 -0.90
N SER A 25 0.12 12.24 0.20
CA SER A 25 -0.45 11.01 0.75
C SER A 25 -1.89 11.19 1.20
N ARG A 26 -2.20 12.28 1.88
CA ARG A 26 -3.57 12.57 2.33
C ARG A 26 -4.52 12.74 1.16
N ASP A 27 -4.08 13.41 0.09
CA ASP A 27 -4.90 13.57 -1.11
C ASP A 27 -5.22 12.22 -1.75
N LEU A 28 -4.23 11.32 -1.84
CA LEU A 28 -4.45 9.98 -2.38
C LEU A 28 -5.42 9.17 -1.52
N ILE A 29 -5.29 9.24 -0.21
CA ILE A 29 -6.20 8.54 0.71
C ILE A 29 -7.63 9.09 0.58
N LEU A 30 -7.79 10.40 0.48
CA LEU A 30 -9.10 11.04 0.34
C LEU A 30 -9.78 10.70 -0.99
N GLN A 31 -9.03 10.44 -2.03
CA GLN A 31 -9.58 9.99 -3.31
C GLN A 31 -10.18 8.59 -3.21
N GLY A 32 -9.85 7.87 -2.16
CA GLY A 32 -10.28 6.49 -1.99
C GLY A 32 -9.33 5.52 -2.67
N GLY A 33 -9.67 4.24 -2.60
CA GLY A 33 -8.86 3.19 -3.19
C GLY A 33 -8.87 1.95 -2.33
N VAL A 34 -7.88 1.10 -2.56
CA VAL A 34 -7.78 -0.22 -1.95
C VAL A 34 -6.45 -0.34 -1.22
N ILE A 35 -6.48 -0.98 -0.07
CA ILE A 35 -5.30 -1.47 0.64
C ILE A 35 -5.53 -2.93 1.00
N SER A 36 -4.52 -3.59 1.55
CA SER A 36 -4.66 -4.95 2.07
C SER A 36 -4.38 -5.00 3.56
N VAL A 37 -4.71 -6.13 4.19
CA VAL A 37 -4.34 -6.39 5.59
C VAL A 37 -2.81 -6.30 5.76
N GLN A 38 -2.03 -6.75 4.77
CA GLN A 38 -0.57 -6.60 4.78
C GLN A 38 -0.16 -5.14 4.92
N VAL A 39 -0.80 -4.24 4.19
CA VAL A 39 -0.52 -2.79 4.28
C VAL A 39 -0.83 -2.27 5.69
N LEU A 40 -1.94 -2.69 6.29
CA LEU A 40 -2.28 -2.30 7.66
C LEU A 40 -1.23 -2.78 8.66
N ASN A 41 -0.78 -4.02 8.53
CA ASN A 41 0.22 -4.60 9.41
C ASN A 41 1.57 -3.89 9.30
N GLU A 42 2.03 -3.61 8.10
CA GLU A 42 3.28 -2.87 7.88
C GLU A 42 3.19 -1.44 8.41
N THR A 43 2.06 -0.78 8.19
CA THR A 43 1.81 0.56 8.71
C THR A 43 1.85 0.58 10.24
N ALA A 44 1.19 -0.37 10.89
CA ALA A 44 1.21 -0.49 12.35
C ALA A 44 2.64 -0.69 12.88
N ASN A 45 3.41 -1.56 12.23
CA ASN A 45 4.78 -1.83 12.63
C ASN A 45 5.68 -0.59 12.54
N VAL A 46 5.62 0.12 11.43
CA VAL A 46 6.44 1.32 11.23
C VAL A 46 5.98 2.45 12.15
N ALA A 47 4.68 2.69 12.25
CA ALA A 47 4.12 3.74 13.10
C ALA A 47 4.53 3.54 14.56
N ARG A 48 4.46 2.32 15.06
CA ARG A 48 4.81 2.03 16.46
C ARG A 48 6.33 1.95 16.69
N ASN A 49 7.05 1.24 15.84
CA ASN A 49 8.43 0.86 16.12
C ASN A 49 9.48 1.82 15.56
N ARG A 50 9.16 2.56 14.48
CA ARG A 50 10.07 3.54 13.90
C ARG A 50 9.66 4.97 14.21
N MET A 51 8.41 5.31 14.01
CA MET A 51 7.88 6.64 14.28
C MET A 51 7.62 6.86 15.77
N ARG A 52 7.55 5.78 16.53
CA ARG A 52 7.31 5.77 17.99
C ARG A 52 6.05 6.52 18.39
N LEU A 53 5.01 6.38 17.60
CA LEU A 53 3.70 6.94 17.92
C LEU A 53 3.09 6.24 19.12
N ALA A 54 2.33 6.98 19.92
CA ALA A 54 1.55 6.41 21.00
C ALA A 54 0.52 5.43 20.43
N TRP A 55 0.10 4.43 21.21
CA TRP A 55 -0.88 3.44 20.76
C TRP A 55 -2.17 4.07 20.25
N GLY A 56 -2.66 5.13 20.91
CA GLY A 56 -3.83 5.86 20.45
C GLY A 56 -3.65 6.48 19.08
N GLU A 57 -2.47 7.03 18.80
CA GLU A 57 -2.14 7.59 17.48
C GLU A 57 -2.05 6.51 16.40
N VAL A 58 -1.48 5.34 16.73
CA VAL A 58 -1.42 4.20 15.80
C VAL A 58 -2.83 3.72 15.47
N GLU A 59 -3.67 3.55 16.47
CA GLU A 59 -5.06 3.12 16.28
C GLU A 59 -5.86 4.13 15.44
N ASP A 60 -5.70 5.42 15.71
CA ASP A 60 -6.38 6.46 14.94
C ASP A 60 -5.97 6.46 13.47
N LEU A 61 -4.68 6.32 13.20
CA LEU A 61 -4.16 6.23 11.83
C LEU A 61 -4.78 5.05 11.08
N LEU A 62 -4.82 3.88 11.70
CA LEU A 62 -5.35 2.66 11.07
C LEU A 62 -6.86 2.72 10.89
N LEU A 63 -7.59 3.23 11.89
CA LEU A 63 -9.04 3.37 11.80
C LEU A 63 -9.44 4.38 10.72
N HIS A 64 -8.70 5.48 10.61
CA HIS A 64 -8.93 6.48 9.57
C HIS A 64 -8.74 5.90 8.18
N ALA A 65 -7.66 5.15 7.98
CA ALA A 65 -7.41 4.46 6.71
C ALA A 65 -8.53 3.47 6.38
N ARG A 66 -8.96 2.68 7.35
CA ARG A 66 -10.04 1.70 7.17
C ARG A 66 -11.40 2.34 6.89
N ALA A 67 -11.62 3.55 7.37
CA ALA A 67 -12.86 4.28 7.11
C ALA A 67 -12.93 4.80 5.66
N LEU A 68 -11.80 5.12 5.06
CA LEU A 68 -11.72 5.75 3.75
C LEU A 68 -11.37 4.79 2.61
N LEU A 69 -10.77 3.64 2.91
CA LEU A 69 -10.22 2.71 1.92
C LEU A 69 -10.85 1.33 2.09
N LYS A 70 -11.00 0.63 0.95
CA LYS A 70 -11.41 -0.77 0.98
C LYS A 70 -10.21 -1.64 1.37
N VAL A 71 -10.41 -2.56 2.29
CA VAL A 71 -9.34 -3.47 2.75
C VAL A 71 -9.54 -4.86 2.17
N GLU A 72 -8.55 -5.32 1.38
CA GLU A 72 -8.52 -6.68 0.86
C GLU A 72 -7.91 -7.62 1.90
N PRO A 73 -8.49 -8.81 2.11
CA PRO A 73 -7.89 -9.82 3.00
C PRO A 73 -6.66 -10.46 2.36
N ILE A 74 -5.82 -11.05 3.20
CA ILE A 74 -4.73 -11.92 2.76
C ILE A 74 -5.29 -13.34 2.69
N THR A 75 -5.33 -13.91 1.49
CA THR A 75 -5.88 -15.25 1.24
C THR A 75 -4.79 -16.19 0.70
N ILE A 76 -5.13 -17.47 0.56
CA ILE A 76 -4.26 -18.44 -0.11
C ILE A 76 -3.99 -18.01 -1.56
N GLU A 77 -4.99 -17.44 -2.23
CA GLU A 77 -4.80 -16.91 -3.59
C GLU A 77 -3.78 -15.77 -3.61
N THR A 78 -3.82 -14.86 -2.64
CA THR A 78 -2.83 -13.79 -2.50
C THR A 78 -1.43 -14.37 -2.36
N HIS A 79 -1.27 -15.37 -1.51
CA HIS A 79 0.01 -16.05 -1.30
C HIS A 79 0.53 -16.69 -2.60
N SER A 80 -0.32 -17.45 -3.28
CA SER A 80 0.07 -18.18 -4.49
C SER A 80 0.46 -17.23 -5.62
N ARG A 81 -0.30 -16.18 -5.83
CA ARG A 81 0.03 -15.15 -6.83
C ARG A 81 1.28 -14.37 -6.47
N GLY A 82 1.43 -14.04 -5.19
CA GLY A 82 2.63 -13.37 -4.69
C GLY A 82 3.88 -14.19 -4.92
N LEU A 83 3.81 -15.50 -4.67
CA LEU A 83 4.93 -16.41 -4.89
C LEU A 83 5.33 -16.43 -6.38
N ALA A 84 4.37 -16.47 -7.29
CA ALA A 84 4.63 -16.42 -8.72
C ALA A 84 5.29 -15.10 -9.14
N LEU A 85 4.88 -13.98 -8.57
CA LEU A 85 5.47 -12.67 -8.82
C LEU A 85 6.90 -12.56 -8.30
N MET A 86 7.18 -13.11 -7.11
CA MET A 86 8.54 -13.19 -6.58
C MET A 86 9.47 -13.87 -7.56
N ARG A 87 9.03 -14.99 -8.11
CA ARG A 87 9.81 -15.78 -9.06
C ARG A 87 10.03 -15.06 -10.39
N ARG A 88 8.98 -14.43 -10.91
CA ARG A 88 9.01 -13.78 -12.23
C ARG A 88 9.74 -12.45 -12.21
N HIS A 89 9.51 -11.63 -11.20
CA HIS A 89 10.00 -10.26 -11.13
C HIS A 89 11.11 -10.05 -10.10
N ARG A 90 11.50 -11.08 -9.38
CA ARG A 90 12.50 -11.01 -8.30
C ARG A 90 12.16 -9.95 -7.23
N MET A 91 10.88 -9.82 -6.93
CA MET A 91 10.40 -8.91 -5.88
C MET A 91 10.65 -9.49 -4.50
N ALA A 92 10.79 -8.60 -3.52
CA ALA A 92 10.77 -8.99 -2.11
C ALA A 92 9.42 -9.65 -1.77
N THR A 93 9.43 -10.54 -0.78
CA THR A 93 8.25 -11.34 -0.42
C THR A 93 7.01 -10.50 -0.14
N TYR A 94 7.13 -9.52 0.75
CA TYR A 94 5.96 -8.73 1.14
C TYR A 94 5.51 -7.75 0.06
N ASP A 95 6.44 -7.22 -0.74
CA ASP A 95 6.09 -6.41 -1.91
C ASP A 95 5.29 -7.22 -2.91
N SER A 96 5.69 -8.47 -3.15
CA SER A 96 4.95 -9.38 -4.04
C SER A 96 3.54 -9.66 -3.56
N MET A 97 3.35 -9.78 -2.24
CA MET A 97 2.03 -9.99 -1.66
C MET A 97 1.13 -8.76 -1.82
N ILE A 98 1.71 -7.57 -1.71
CA ILE A 98 0.99 -6.31 -1.95
C ILE A 98 0.58 -6.19 -3.41
N VAL A 99 1.50 -6.48 -4.34
CA VAL A 99 1.19 -6.47 -5.77
C VAL A 99 0.12 -7.50 -6.11
N ALA A 100 0.21 -8.69 -5.54
CA ALA A 100 -0.81 -9.74 -5.74
C ALA A 100 -2.19 -9.28 -5.26
N ALA A 101 -2.27 -8.64 -4.10
CA ALA A 101 -3.53 -8.12 -3.57
C ALA A 101 -4.12 -7.04 -4.50
N ALA A 102 -3.28 -6.17 -5.05
CA ALA A 102 -3.71 -5.14 -6.00
C ALA A 102 -4.27 -5.76 -7.28
N LEU A 103 -3.63 -6.80 -7.81
CA LEU A 103 -4.12 -7.53 -8.99
C LEU A 103 -5.45 -8.23 -8.72
N ILE A 104 -5.57 -8.90 -7.59
CA ILE A 104 -6.80 -9.60 -7.19
C ILE A 104 -7.95 -8.61 -7.04
N ALA A 105 -7.69 -7.43 -6.49
CA ALA A 105 -8.68 -6.38 -6.32
C ALA A 105 -9.09 -5.71 -7.65
N GLY A 106 -8.40 -6.00 -8.74
CA GLY A 106 -8.67 -5.39 -10.04
C GLY A 106 -8.16 -3.97 -10.19
N CYS A 107 -7.16 -3.59 -9.40
CA CYS A 107 -6.55 -2.26 -9.49
C CYS A 107 -5.70 -2.12 -10.75
N ASP A 108 -5.65 -0.92 -11.31
CA ASP A 108 -4.81 -0.62 -12.46
C ASP A 108 -3.56 0.19 -12.07
N THR A 109 -3.55 0.79 -10.89
CA THR A 109 -2.44 1.60 -10.39
C THR A 109 -2.12 1.22 -8.95
N LEU A 110 -0.84 1.02 -8.66
CA LEU A 110 -0.30 0.83 -7.31
C LEU A 110 0.63 2.00 -7.01
N TYR A 111 0.26 2.82 -6.04
CA TYR A 111 1.11 3.90 -5.57
C TYR A 111 2.08 3.39 -4.50
N SER A 112 3.37 3.51 -4.77
CA SER A 112 4.44 3.09 -3.86
C SER A 112 5.70 3.89 -4.12
N GLU A 113 6.40 4.30 -3.07
CA GLU A 113 7.71 4.93 -3.19
C GLU A 113 8.82 3.89 -3.34
N ASP A 114 8.67 2.74 -2.71
CA ASP A 114 9.76 1.76 -2.56
C ASP A 114 9.85 0.73 -3.68
N MET A 115 8.80 0.54 -4.45
CA MET A 115 8.78 -0.40 -5.55
C MET A 115 9.23 0.25 -6.85
N HIS A 116 9.57 -0.57 -7.85
CA HIS A 116 9.99 -0.09 -9.17
C HIS A 116 8.92 0.77 -9.86
N GLY A 117 9.07 2.10 -9.82
CA GLY A 117 8.18 3.02 -10.51
C GLY A 117 8.23 2.78 -12.02
N GLY A 118 7.04 2.76 -12.64
CA GLY A 118 6.88 2.53 -14.06
C GLY A 118 6.76 1.07 -14.46
N LEU A 119 6.99 0.12 -13.55
CA LEU A 119 6.81 -1.30 -13.84
C LEU A 119 5.34 -1.60 -14.10
N VAL A 120 5.05 -2.30 -15.19
CA VAL A 120 3.72 -2.81 -15.50
C VAL A 120 3.71 -4.31 -15.22
N VAL A 121 2.84 -4.73 -14.31
CA VAL A 121 2.72 -6.13 -13.88
C VAL A 121 1.53 -6.76 -14.57
N ASP A 122 1.75 -7.92 -15.20
CA ASP A 122 0.73 -8.70 -15.92
C ASP A 122 -0.06 -7.87 -16.95
N GLY A 123 0.57 -6.82 -17.50
CA GLY A 123 -0.04 -5.96 -18.51
C GLY A 123 -1.19 -5.09 -18.01
N SER A 124 -1.50 -5.10 -16.71
CA SER A 124 -2.70 -4.43 -16.19
C SER A 124 -2.45 -3.50 -14.99
N LEU A 125 -1.42 -3.73 -14.20
CA LEU A 125 -1.14 -2.93 -13.01
C LEU A 125 0.15 -2.14 -13.21
N THR A 126 0.07 -0.82 -13.11
CA THR A 126 1.24 0.05 -13.18
C THR A 126 1.64 0.53 -11.79
N ILE A 127 2.91 0.39 -11.45
CA ILE A 127 3.46 0.91 -10.20
C ILE A 127 3.90 2.36 -10.42
N VAL A 128 3.44 3.26 -9.57
CA VAL A 128 3.70 4.71 -9.69
C VAL A 128 4.24 5.22 -8.36
N ASN A 129 5.35 5.97 -8.43
CA ASN A 129 5.83 6.73 -7.27
C ASN A 129 5.16 8.10 -7.28
N PRO A 130 4.26 8.41 -6.33
CA PRO A 130 3.52 9.67 -6.33
C PRO A 130 4.32 10.85 -5.80
N PHE A 131 5.52 10.62 -5.27
CA PHE A 131 6.35 11.64 -4.62
C PHE A 131 7.43 12.23 -5.54
N VAL A 132 7.39 11.86 -6.80
CA VAL A 132 8.39 12.32 -7.78
C VAL A 132 7.77 13.24 -8.80
#